data_6059ddfc8e540bc348b7474adbeb4c71
#
_entry.id   6059ddfc8e540bc348b7474adbeb4c71
#
_cell.length_a   1.000
_cell.length_b   1.000
_cell.length_c   1.000
_cell.angle_alpha   90.00
_cell.angle_beta   90.00
_cell.angle_gamma   90.00
#
_symmetry.space_group_name_H-M   'P 1'
#
loop_
_entity.id
_entity.type
_entity.pdbx_description
1 polymer ?
#
loop_
_entity_poly.entity_id
_entity_poly.type
_entity_poly.pdbx_seq_one_letter_code
_entity_poly.pdbx_strand_id
1 'polypeptide(L)'
;DRRQRQMCIRDSSWADAVTVQERLIRAGRGPKRPGDPDFSGPMNYAYHFDAARFADYLRDISIAAGVTRIEGTVATTERAPDGDIAALMLTDGRRVAGGFFLDCSGFSALLIGKTLGAGLTSCADYLFNDRALALQLPYDCPDAPVRPYTLATAQDAGWTWDIGLSERRGIGYVYSSRHCSDEDAEATLRRYLGPQGAALAPRALRFETGYRETQWIGNCVALGLSAGFFEPLESTGIMLIEAALKMIGDFLVPADRSAREAAARSFNRLMTGRFERIVHFLKLHYCITRRTDTAYWRDNADPASIPQDLQDMLAQWRRRPPSRFDFVVDLETFLPPSYHYILYGMGFETRLAAGERRYPGAREAHEAFARVRAAQTGALGALPDHRSLLNHYHARMGTAPAKVSR
;
A
#
# COMPACT_ATOMS: atom_id res chain seq x y z
N ASP A 1 -6.25 -6.81 -27.48
CA ASP A 1 -6.73 -5.88 -28.47
C ASP A 1 -5.56 -5.26 -29.25
N ARG A 2 -5.64 -5.23 -30.59
CA ARG A 2 -4.50 -4.88 -31.48
C ARG A 2 -3.97 -3.45 -31.33
N ARG A 3 -4.73 -2.53 -30.72
CA ARG A 3 -4.35 -1.12 -30.54
C ARG A 3 -3.46 -0.86 -29.29
N GLN A 4 -3.47 -1.73 -28.31
CA GLN A 4 -2.58 -1.63 -27.15
C GLN A 4 -1.11 -1.97 -27.45
N ARG A 5 -0.84 -2.63 -28.59
CA ARG A 5 0.47 -3.13 -28.99
C ARG A 5 1.37 -2.11 -29.68
N GLN A 6 0.92 -0.88 -29.86
CA GLN A 6 1.63 0.09 -30.74
C GLN A 6 2.55 1.09 -30.03
N MET A 7 2.62 1.12 -28.71
CA MET A 7 3.38 2.18 -28.02
C MET A 7 4.81 1.83 -27.58
N CYS A 8 5.16 0.58 -27.41
CA CYS A 8 6.55 0.21 -27.13
C CYS A 8 6.86 -1.11 -27.81
N ILE A 9 7.75 -1.14 -28.78
CA ILE A 9 8.25 -2.35 -29.45
C ILE A 9 7.08 -3.31 -29.74
N ARG A 10 6.64 -3.46 -30.92
CA ARG A 10 5.36 -4.00 -31.42
C ARG A 10 4.75 -5.23 -30.73
N ASP A 11 5.42 -5.89 -29.76
CA ASP A 11 5.01 -7.18 -29.21
C ASP A 11 5.10 -7.32 -27.67
N SER A 12 5.42 -6.28 -26.89
CA SER A 12 5.54 -6.37 -25.43
C SER A 12 4.80 -5.24 -24.70
N SER A 13 4.40 -5.49 -23.41
CA SER A 13 3.86 -4.46 -22.54
C SER A 13 4.96 -3.44 -22.15
N TRP A 14 4.57 -2.26 -21.67
CA TRP A 14 5.52 -1.29 -21.12
C TRP A 14 6.42 -1.93 -20.07
N ALA A 15 5.85 -2.62 -19.09
CA ALA A 15 6.59 -3.25 -18.00
C ALA A 15 7.58 -4.30 -18.51
N ASP A 16 7.19 -5.14 -19.47
CA ASP A 16 8.09 -6.16 -20.07
C ASP A 16 9.27 -5.51 -20.82
N ALA A 17 9.08 -4.31 -21.37
CA ALA A 17 10.15 -3.61 -22.09
C ALA A 17 11.18 -2.99 -21.15
N VAL A 18 10.78 -2.48 -19.98
CA VAL A 18 11.62 -1.64 -19.09
C VAL A 18 12.13 -2.37 -17.86
N THR A 19 11.61 -3.57 -17.52
CA THR A 19 12.05 -4.33 -16.34
C THR A 19 12.12 -5.83 -16.61
N VAL A 20 12.93 -6.53 -15.83
CA VAL A 20 12.97 -7.99 -15.82
C VAL A 20 11.74 -8.60 -15.09
N GLN A 21 11.09 -7.85 -14.22
CA GLN A 21 10.14 -8.35 -13.24
C GLN A 21 8.90 -8.97 -13.87
N GLU A 22 8.22 -8.27 -14.80
CA GLU A 22 6.95 -8.74 -15.35
C GLU A 22 7.06 -10.15 -15.93
N ARG A 23 8.06 -10.41 -16.75
CA ARG A 23 8.24 -11.71 -17.39
C ARG A 23 8.55 -12.83 -16.39
N LEU A 24 9.36 -12.52 -15.37
CA LEU A 24 9.75 -13.47 -14.34
C LEU A 24 8.60 -13.80 -13.39
N ILE A 25 7.85 -12.81 -12.94
CA ILE A 25 6.70 -13.04 -12.05
C ILE A 25 5.57 -13.78 -12.77
N ARG A 26 5.32 -13.50 -14.06
CA ARG A 26 4.36 -14.26 -14.86
C ARG A 26 4.77 -15.73 -15.04
N ALA A 27 6.08 -15.99 -15.06
CA ALA A 27 6.64 -17.34 -15.09
C ALA A 27 6.71 -17.99 -13.69
N GLY A 28 6.18 -17.35 -12.64
CA GLY A 28 6.18 -17.87 -11.28
C GLY A 28 7.56 -17.99 -10.64
N ARG A 29 8.55 -17.20 -11.11
CA ARG A 29 9.91 -17.26 -10.58
C ARG A 29 10.05 -16.51 -9.28
N GLY A 30 10.85 -17.08 -8.35
CA GLY A 30 11.31 -16.40 -7.14
C GLY A 30 12.26 -15.24 -7.47
N PRO A 31 12.41 -14.23 -6.58
CA PRO A 31 13.17 -13.02 -6.89
C PRO A 31 14.69 -13.21 -6.90
N LYS A 32 15.19 -14.26 -6.27
CA LYS A 32 16.61 -14.58 -6.12
C LYS A 32 16.83 -16.09 -6.01
N ARG A 33 18.07 -16.54 -6.10
CA ARG A 33 18.44 -17.92 -5.78
C ARG A 33 18.55 -18.11 -4.26
N PRO A 34 18.41 -19.34 -3.74
CA PRO A 34 18.48 -19.62 -2.30
C PRO A 34 19.76 -19.12 -1.61
N GLY A 35 20.89 -19.12 -2.30
CA GLY A 35 22.19 -18.70 -1.76
C GLY A 35 22.51 -17.22 -1.94
N ASP A 36 21.70 -16.47 -2.68
CA ASP A 36 21.96 -15.05 -2.89
C ASP A 36 21.65 -14.25 -1.59
N PRO A 37 22.44 -13.22 -1.27
CA PRO A 37 22.14 -12.33 -0.14
C PRO A 37 20.76 -11.69 -0.26
N ASP A 38 20.22 -11.18 0.85
CA ASP A 38 18.97 -10.47 0.83
C ASP A 38 19.07 -9.19 -0.03
N PHE A 39 18.01 -8.92 -0.78
CA PHE A 39 17.88 -7.80 -1.72
C PHE A 39 18.92 -7.74 -2.85
N SER A 40 19.60 -8.84 -3.16
CA SER A 40 20.63 -8.95 -4.21
C SER A 40 20.16 -9.82 -5.35
N GLY A 41 19.05 -10.04 -5.72
CA GLY A 41 18.60 -10.81 -6.90
C GLY A 41 18.45 -9.92 -8.13
N PRO A 42 18.11 -10.49 -9.27
CA PRO A 42 17.80 -9.74 -10.49
C PRO A 42 16.45 -9.00 -10.41
N MET A 43 15.62 -9.31 -9.41
CA MET A 43 14.34 -8.65 -9.16
C MET A 43 14.37 -7.91 -7.83
N ASN A 44 13.81 -6.72 -7.81
CA ASN A 44 13.42 -6.08 -6.56
C ASN A 44 12.26 -6.86 -5.94
N TYR A 45 12.24 -7.01 -4.63
CA TYR A 45 11.19 -7.73 -3.95
C TYR A 45 10.85 -7.13 -2.58
N ALA A 46 9.66 -7.46 -2.10
CA ALA A 46 9.18 -7.22 -0.75
C ALA A 46 8.60 -8.52 -0.20
N TYR A 47 8.05 -8.47 0.99
CA TYR A 47 7.51 -9.66 1.65
C TYR A 47 5.99 -9.65 1.68
N HIS A 48 5.37 -10.78 1.32
CA HIS A 48 4.02 -11.10 1.76
C HIS A 48 4.13 -11.84 3.10
N PHE A 49 3.50 -11.34 4.12
CA PHE A 49 3.55 -11.95 5.45
C PHE A 49 2.18 -12.00 6.12
N ASP A 50 2.04 -12.96 7.04
CA ASP A 50 0.88 -13.04 7.92
C ASP A 50 0.95 -11.93 8.96
N ALA A 51 0.05 -10.96 8.88
CA ALA A 51 0.06 -9.78 9.74
C ALA A 51 -0.11 -10.15 11.23
N ALA A 52 -0.86 -11.21 11.56
CA ALA A 52 -1.02 -11.65 12.94
C ALA A 52 0.26 -12.24 13.52
N ARG A 53 0.90 -13.16 12.77
CA ARG A 53 2.20 -13.73 13.16
C ARG A 53 3.29 -12.67 13.24
N PHE A 54 3.27 -11.68 12.34
CA PHE A 54 4.22 -10.58 12.37
C PHE A 54 4.02 -9.68 13.60
N ALA A 55 2.77 -9.40 13.98
CA ALA A 55 2.46 -8.66 15.20
C ALA A 55 2.93 -9.40 16.46
N ASP A 56 2.73 -10.73 16.53
CA ASP A 56 3.25 -11.56 17.62
C ASP A 56 4.77 -11.49 17.70
N TYR A 57 5.44 -11.64 16.58
CA TYR A 57 6.91 -11.50 16.49
C TYR A 57 7.39 -10.14 16.99
N LEU A 58 6.79 -9.03 16.51
CA LEU A 58 7.13 -7.68 16.94
C LEU A 58 6.87 -7.46 18.43
N ARG A 59 5.78 -8.00 18.97
CA ARG A 59 5.50 -7.98 20.42
C ARG A 59 6.62 -8.63 21.21
N ASP A 60 7.01 -9.83 20.81
CA ASP A 60 7.98 -10.63 21.55
C ASP A 60 9.37 -10.00 21.55
N ILE A 61 9.84 -9.50 20.41
CA ILE A 61 11.12 -8.76 20.33
C ILE A 61 11.08 -7.44 21.10
N SER A 62 9.94 -6.73 21.08
CA SER A 62 9.79 -5.47 21.81
C SER A 62 9.86 -5.69 23.32
N ILE A 63 9.19 -6.72 23.84
CA ILE A 63 9.26 -7.10 25.25
C ILE A 63 10.69 -7.49 25.62
N ALA A 64 11.36 -8.29 24.80
CA ALA A 64 12.76 -8.67 25.01
C ALA A 64 13.73 -7.47 24.99
N ALA A 65 13.39 -6.41 24.25
CA ALA A 65 14.11 -5.14 24.22
C ALA A 65 13.75 -4.19 25.40
N GLY A 66 12.90 -4.60 26.34
CA GLY A 66 12.57 -3.83 27.54
C GLY A 66 11.27 -3.04 27.47
N VAL A 67 10.46 -3.21 26.43
CA VAL A 67 9.14 -2.58 26.36
C VAL A 67 8.19 -3.25 27.34
N THR A 68 7.56 -2.47 28.22
CA THR A 68 6.53 -2.96 29.13
C THR A 68 5.19 -3.06 28.42
N ARG A 69 4.65 -4.27 28.30
CA ARG A 69 3.31 -4.50 27.76
C ARG A 69 2.27 -4.45 28.88
N ILE A 70 1.28 -3.60 28.74
CA ILE A 70 0.14 -3.47 29.65
C ILE A 70 -1.11 -3.91 28.90
N GLU A 71 -1.71 -5.01 29.33
CA GLU A 71 -3.00 -5.44 28.80
C GLU A 71 -4.15 -4.75 29.53
N GLY A 72 -5.11 -4.22 28.79
CA GLY A 72 -6.27 -3.56 29.35
C GLY A 72 -7.04 -2.79 28.29
N THR A 73 -8.28 -2.44 28.64
CA THR A 73 -9.11 -1.58 27.79
C THR A 73 -9.10 -0.16 28.37
N VAL A 74 -8.78 0.82 27.52
CA VAL A 74 -8.82 2.22 27.92
C VAL A 74 -10.28 2.66 28.03
N ALA A 75 -10.69 3.09 29.23
CA ALA A 75 -12.02 3.60 29.51
C ALA A 75 -12.12 5.10 29.22
N THR A 76 -11.16 5.88 29.74
CA THR A 76 -11.09 7.34 29.57
C THR A 76 -9.65 7.82 29.52
N THR A 77 -9.46 9.09 29.25
CA THR A 77 -8.16 9.77 29.30
C THR A 77 -8.22 10.90 30.34
N GLU A 78 -7.14 11.07 31.08
CA GLU A 78 -6.91 12.21 31.97
C GLU A 78 -6.14 13.29 31.21
N ARG A 79 -6.60 14.52 31.20
CA ARG A 79 -5.90 15.64 30.58
C ARG A 79 -5.22 16.51 31.61
N ALA A 80 -4.04 16.98 31.31
CA ALA A 80 -3.32 17.98 32.06
C ALA A 80 -3.96 19.38 31.86
N PRO A 81 -3.71 20.34 32.77
CA PRO A 81 -4.25 21.71 32.64
C PRO A 81 -3.86 22.42 31.35
N ASP A 82 -2.73 22.08 30.77
CA ASP A 82 -2.24 22.61 29.49
C ASP A 82 -2.88 21.98 28.26
N GLY A 83 -3.74 20.98 28.47
CA GLY A 83 -4.45 20.28 27.42
C GLY A 83 -3.76 19.01 26.87
N ASP A 84 -2.54 18.71 27.28
CA ASP A 84 -1.86 17.43 26.96
C ASP A 84 -2.56 16.25 27.63
N ILE A 85 -2.30 15.03 27.17
CA ILE A 85 -2.76 13.80 27.83
C ILE A 85 -1.81 13.50 28.97
N ALA A 86 -2.33 13.39 30.21
CA ALA A 86 -1.55 13.03 31.40
C ALA A 86 -1.51 11.52 31.63
N ALA A 87 -2.63 10.83 31.41
CA ALA A 87 -2.72 9.39 31.63
C ALA A 87 -3.89 8.75 30.86
N LEU A 88 -3.80 7.44 30.72
CA LEU A 88 -4.90 6.57 30.28
C LEU A 88 -5.50 5.89 31.52
N MET A 89 -6.81 5.91 31.65
CA MET A 89 -7.56 5.20 32.69
C MET A 89 -8.13 3.93 32.12
N LEU A 90 -7.71 2.79 32.66
CA LEU A 90 -8.21 1.48 32.19
C LEU A 90 -9.52 1.11 32.89
N THR A 91 -10.30 0.22 32.27
CA THR A 91 -11.57 -0.27 32.80
C THR A 91 -11.44 -0.99 34.15
N ASP A 92 -10.26 -1.50 34.48
CA ASP A 92 -9.93 -2.17 35.74
C ASP A 92 -9.42 -1.21 36.83
N GLY A 93 -9.47 0.11 36.59
CA GLY A 93 -9.07 1.16 37.50
C GLY A 93 -7.59 1.52 37.47
N ARG A 94 -6.76 0.81 36.74
CA ARG A 94 -5.34 1.17 36.60
C ARG A 94 -5.17 2.48 35.83
N ARG A 95 -4.21 3.31 36.30
CA ARG A 95 -3.80 4.55 35.67
C ARG A 95 -2.43 4.36 35.00
N VAL A 96 -2.35 4.60 33.71
CA VAL A 96 -1.11 4.51 32.91
C VAL A 96 -0.71 5.93 32.50
N ALA A 97 0.24 6.52 33.22
CA ALA A 97 0.78 7.85 32.91
C ALA A 97 1.81 7.78 31.77
N GLY A 98 1.92 8.87 31.01
CA GLY A 98 2.91 8.99 29.95
C GLY A 98 3.24 10.44 29.62
N GLY A 99 4.47 10.72 29.19
CA GLY A 99 4.88 12.04 28.73
C GLY A 99 4.57 12.30 27.26
N PHE A 100 4.50 11.20 26.45
CA PHE A 100 4.19 11.25 25.02
C PHE A 100 3.42 10.01 24.62
N PHE A 101 2.46 10.15 23.73
CA PHE A 101 1.54 9.08 23.33
C PHE A 101 1.56 8.88 21.81
N LEU A 102 1.60 7.63 21.40
CA LEU A 102 1.38 7.22 20.02
C LEU A 102 0.00 6.56 19.95
N ASP A 103 -0.96 7.22 19.31
CA ASP A 103 -2.30 6.67 19.14
C ASP A 103 -2.33 5.65 18.01
N CYS A 104 -2.29 4.37 18.39
CA CYS A 104 -2.45 3.22 17.48
C CYS A 104 -3.82 2.54 17.67
N SER A 105 -4.82 3.24 18.17
CA SER A 105 -6.13 2.67 18.53
C SER A 105 -7.03 2.34 17.32
N GLY A 106 -6.48 2.36 16.11
CA GLY A 106 -7.19 2.01 14.89
C GLY A 106 -8.26 3.03 14.51
N PHE A 107 -9.32 2.59 13.85
CA PHE A 107 -10.42 3.46 13.43
C PHE A 107 -11.10 4.21 14.59
N SER A 108 -10.97 3.73 15.83
CA SER A 108 -11.52 4.42 16.99
C SER A 108 -10.88 5.78 17.25
N ALA A 109 -9.60 5.95 16.83
CA ALA A 109 -8.79 7.16 17.03
C ALA A 109 -8.99 7.75 18.43
N LEU A 110 -8.82 6.91 19.44
CA LEU A 110 -9.26 7.15 20.82
C LEU A 110 -8.62 8.40 21.40
N LEU A 111 -7.33 8.59 21.15
CA LEU A 111 -6.60 9.73 21.70
C LEU A 111 -6.68 10.95 20.77
N ILE A 112 -6.26 10.80 19.53
CA ILE A 112 -6.16 11.94 18.61
C ILE A 112 -7.54 12.47 18.19
N GLY A 113 -8.50 11.57 17.92
CA GLY A 113 -9.84 11.93 17.48
C GLY A 113 -10.77 12.24 18.66
N LYS A 114 -11.04 11.22 19.52
CA LYS A 114 -12.06 11.37 20.58
C LYS A 114 -11.61 12.26 21.73
N THR A 115 -10.35 12.18 22.16
CA THR A 115 -9.85 12.97 23.29
C THR A 115 -9.39 14.37 22.86
N LEU A 116 -8.62 14.47 21.77
CA LEU A 116 -8.01 15.73 21.33
C LEU A 116 -8.78 16.43 20.21
N GLY A 117 -9.83 15.80 19.66
CA GLY A 117 -10.78 16.45 18.76
C GLY A 117 -10.29 16.64 17.32
N ALA A 118 -9.25 15.91 16.88
CA ALA A 118 -8.81 15.97 15.50
C ALA A 118 -9.92 15.49 14.54
N GLY A 119 -10.35 16.35 13.62
CA GLY A 119 -11.30 16.03 12.56
C GLY A 119 -10.74 15.02 11.55
N LEU A 120 -11.61 14.47 10.72
CA LEU A 120 -11.25 13.61 9.59
C LEU A 120 -11.54 14.35 8.28
N THR A 121 -10.54 14.53 7.44
CA THR A 121 -10.70 14.97 6.06
C THR A 121 -11.14 13.76 5.23
N SER A 122 -12.40 13.76 4.80
CA SER A 122 -12.94 12.70 3.95
C SER A 122 -12.39 12.80 2.53
N CYS A 123 -12.06 11.66 1.95
CA CYS A 123 -11.66 11.54 0.55
C CYS A 123 -12.71 10.78 -0.29
N ALA A 124 -13.92 10.57 0.24
CA ALA A 124 -14.98 9.79 -0.39
C ALA A 124 -15.47 10.37 -1.74
N ASP A 125 -15.25 11.66 -2.00
CA ASP A 125 -15.57 12.29 -3.28
C ASP A 125 -14.60 11.87 -4.40
N TYR A 126 -13.41 11.40 -4.02
CA TYR A 126 -12.37 10.95 -4.95
C TYR A 126 -12.20 9.43 -4.97
N LEU A 127 -12.24 8.78 -3.81
CA LEU A 127 -12.04 7.35 -3.61
C LEU A 127 -13.34 6.73 -3.08
N PHE A 128 -14.11 6.10 -3.94
CA PHE A 128 -15.48 5.67 -3.66
C PHE A 128 -15.59 4.41 -2.82
N ASN A 129 -14.51 3.64 -2.69
CA ASN A 129 -14.53 2.39 -1.95
C ASN A 129 -14.60 2.65 -0.43
N ASP A 130 -15.59 2.04 0.22
CA ASP A 130 -15.87 2.20 1.64
C ASP A 130 -16.20 0.87 2.34
N ARG A 131 -16.14 -0.23 1.59
CA ARG A 131 -16.44 -1.58 2.05
C ARG A 131 -15.39 -2.57 1.59
N ALA A 132 -15.22 -3.64 2.35
CA ALA A 132 -14.49 -4.80 1.88
C ALA A 132 -15.05 -6.10 2.47
N LEU A 133 -14.97 -7.17 1.68
CA LEU A 133 -15.15 -8.54 2.11
C LEU A 133 -13.79 -9.23 2.05
N ALA A 134 -13.36 -9.85 3.13
CA ALA A 134 -12.04 -10.48 3.24
C ALA A 134 -12.14 -11.92 3.76
N LEU A 135 -11.37 -12.82 3.19
CA LEU A 135 -11.27 -14.20 3.65
C LEU A 135 -9.88 -14.79 3.41
N GLN A 136 -9.67 -15.95 4.00
CA GLN A 136 -8.46 -16.75 3.82
C GLN A 136 -8.83 -18.05 3.12
N LEU A 137 -8.20 -18.33 1.99
CA LEU A 137 -8.43 -19.53 1.20
C LEU A 137 -7.20 -20.45 1.28
N PRO A 138 -7.29 -21.63 1.94
CA PRO A 138 -6.22 -22.61 1.93
C PRO A 138 -5.88 -23.07 0.52
N TYR A 139 -4.64 -23.49 0.28
CA TYR A 139 -4.29 -24.19 -0.96
C TYR A 139 -4.82 -25.62 -0.95
N ASP A 140 -5.13 -26.16 -2.12
CA ASP A 140 -5.63 -27.52 -2.29
C ASP A 140 -4.59 -28.59 -1.93
N CYS A 141 -3.31 -28.25 -2.09
CA CYS A 141 -2.19 -29.12 -1.73
C CYS A 141 -0.97 -28.29 -1.28
N PRO A 142 -0.06 -28.90 -0.49
CA PRO A 142 1.12 -28.21 0.04
C PRO A 142 2.05 -27.64 -1.05
N ASP A 143 2.12 -28.28 -2.21
CA ASP A 143 2.98 -27.87 -3.31
C ASP A 143 2.29 -26.97 -4.35
N ALA A 144 1.08 -26.51 -4.06
CA ALA A 144 0.38 -25.58 -4.93
C ALA A 144 1.24 -24.33 -5.23
N PRO A 145 1.24 -23.84 -6.48
CA PRO A 145 2.02 -22.66 -6.84
C PRO A 145 1.63 -21.43 -6.03
N VAL A 146 2.63 -20.69 -5.54
CA VAL A 146 2.42 -19.40 -4.87
C VAL A 146 2.78 -18.29 -5.84
N ARG A 147 1.84 -17.40 -6.14
CA ARG A 147 2.14 -16.23 -6.97
C ARG A 147 3.13 -15.31 -6.28
N PRO A 148 4.22 -14.89 -6.94
CA PRO A 148 5.19 -13.95 -6.37
C PRO A 148 4.75 -12.48 -6.48
N TYR A 149 3.45 -12.21 -6.47
CA TYR A 149 2.87 -10.88 -6.58
C TYR A 149 1.43 -10.87 -6.05
N THR A 150 0.95 -9.71 -5.66
CA THR A 150 -0.47 -9.48 -5.42
C THR A 150 -1.20 -9.37 -6.75
N LEU A 151 -2.24 -10.19 -6.96
CA LEU A 151 -3.12 -10.03 -8.10
C LEU A 151 -4.26 -9.10 -7.72
N ALA A 152 -4.34 -7.95 -8.38
CA ALA A 152 -5.48 -7.05 -8.33
C ALA A 152 -6.35 -7.26 -9.56
N THR A 153 -7.64 -7.54 -9.37
CA THR A 153 -8.58 -7.77 -10.47
C THR A 153 -9.76 -6.81 -10.37
N ALA A 154 -9.95 -5.98 -11.38
CA ALA A 154 -11.07 -5.06 -11.46
C ALA A 154 -12.41 -5.83 -11.52
N GLN A 155 -13.38 -5.40 -10.71
CA GLN A 155 -14.74 -5.91 -10.64
C GLN A 155 -15.75 -4.83 -11.06
N ASP A 156 -17.03 -5.10 -10.94
CA ASP A 156 -18.09 -4.19 -11.38
C ASP A 156 -18.19 -2.90 -10.57
N ALA A 157 -17.90 -2.97 -9.26
CA ALA A 157 -17.98 -1.82 -8.34
C ALA A 157 -16.76 -1.70 -7.42
N GLY A 158 -15.57 -2.10 -7.89
CA GLY A 158 -14.34 -2.11 -7.12
C GLY A 158 -13.32 -3.08 -7.69
N TRP A 159 -12.55 -3.76 -6.81
CA TRP A 159 -11.51 -4.70 -7.22
C TRP A 159 -11.24 -5.77 -6.15
N THR A 160 -10.78 -6.93 -6.57
CA THR A 160 -10.36 -8.01 -5.67
C THR A 160 -8.84 -8.03 -5.54
N TRP A 161 -8.33 -8.21 -4.32
CA TRP A 161 -6.95 -8.60 -4.09
C TRP A 161 -6.85 -10.11 -3.88
N ASP A 162 -5.71 -10.68 -4.28
CA ASP A 162 -5.37 -12.08 -4.09
C ASP A 162 -3.88 -12.19 -3.80
N ILE A 163 -3.54 -12.45 -2.53
CA ILE A 163 -2.18 -12.44 -2.00
C ILE A 163 -1.79 -13.85 -1.59
N GLY A 164 -0.76 -14.41 -2.22
CA GLY A 164 -0.21 -15.70 -1.85
C GLY A 164 0.64 -15.61 -0.58
N LEU A 165 0.30 -16.42 0.42
CA LEU A 165 1.14 -16.78 1.56
C LEU A 165 1.59 -18.23 1.42
N SER A 166 2.42 -18.71 2.34
CA SER A 166 2.99 -20.08 2.26
C SER A 166 1.93 -21.19 2.28
N GLU A 167 0.89 -21.04 3.12
CA GLU A 167 -0.11 -22.09 3.40
C GLU A 167 -1.49 -21.75 2.85
N ARG A 168 -1.73 -20.49 2.49
CA ARG A 168 -3.04 -19.99 2.08
C ARG A 168 -2.92 -18.74 1.22
N ARG A 169 -4.04 -18.33 0.68
CA ARG A 169 -4.20 -17.03 0.00
C ARG A 169 -5.06 -16.11 0.85
N GLY A 170 -4.66 -14.85 0.98
CA GLY A 170 -5.53 -13.78 1.47
C GLY A 170 -6.27 -13.17 0.30
N ILE A 171 -7.59 -13.29 0.29
CA ILE A 171 -8.41 -12.79 -0.81
C ILE A 171 -9.47 -11.84 -0.26
N GLY A 172 -9.74 -10.77 -0.99
CA GLY A 172 -10.87 -9.93 -0.64
C GLY A 172 -11.31 -9.06 -1.79
N TYR A 173 -12.49 -8.48 -1.63
CA TYR A 173 -13.12 -7.56 -2.56
C TYR A 173 -13.35 -6.23 -1.87
N VAL A 174 -12.70 -5.19 -2.37
CA VAL A 174 -12.94 -3.78 -1.99
C VAL A 174 -13.95 -3.21 -2.96
N TYR A 175 -15.01 -2.59 -2.44
CA TYR A 175 -16.09 -2.06 -3.27
C TYR A 175 -16.72 -0.80 -2.71
N SER A 176 -17.47 -0.13 -3.56
CA SER A 176 -18.22 1.08 -3.23
C SER A 176 -19.68 0.72 -2.91
N SER A 177 -20.11 1.02 -1.68
CA SER A 177 -21.53 0.84 -1.29
C SER A 177 -22.49 1.78 -2.04
N ARG A 178 -21.97 2.83 -2.68
CA ARG A 178 -22.73 3.71 -3.58
C ARG A 178 -23.15 2.98 -4.87
N HIS A 179 -22.37 1.98 -5.29
CA HIS A 179 -22.51 1.34 -6.61
C HIS A 179 -22.87 -0.15 -6.54
N CYS A 180 -22.86 -0.74 -5.37
CA CYS A 180 -23.09 -2.17 -5.20
C CYS A 180 -23.66 -2.47 -3.81
N SER A 181 -24.66 -3.37 -3.72
CA SER A 181 -25.12 -3.87 -2.44
C SER A 181 -24.11 -4.82 -1.79
N ASP A 182 -24.23 -5.05 -0.49
CA ASP A 182 -23.36 -6.01 0.23
C ASP A 182 -23.59 -7.45 -0.31
N GLU A 183 -24.83 -7.79 -0.72
CA GLU A 183 -25.21 -9.08 -1.31
C GLU A 183 -24.57 -9.29 -2.69
N ASP A 184 -24.64 -8.29 -3.57
CA ASP A 184 -24.03 -8.36 -4.90
C ASP A 184 -22.48 -8.40 -4.81
N ALA A 185 -21.91 -7.73 -3.82
CA ALA A 185 -20.50 -7.79 -3.54
C ALA A 185 -20.07 -9.19 -3.09
N GLU A 186 -20.84 -9.84 -2.21
CA GLU A 186 -20.59 -11.22 -1.81
C GLU A 186 -20.73 -12.17 -2.99
N ALA A 187 -21.75 -12.03 -3.82
CA ALA A 187 -21.94 -12.84 -5.03
C ALA A 187 -20.76 -12.69 -6.00
N THR A 188 -20.24 -11.46 -6.15
CA THR A 188 -19.05 -11.19 -6.98
C THR A 188 -17.80 -11.86 -6.41
N LEU A 189 -17.57 -11.75 -5.11
CA LEU A 189 -16.44 -12.41 -4.45
C LEU A 189 -16.55 -13.94 -4.57
N ARG A 190 -17.72 -14.53 -4.36
CA ARG A 190 -17.96 -15.98 -4.51
C ARG A 190 -17.70 -16.45 -5.94
N ARG A 191 -18.12 -15.69 -6.94
CA ARG A 191 -17.82 -15.97 -8.36
C ARG A 191 -16.31 -15.95 -8.63
N TYR A 192 -15.58 -15.01 -8.04
CA TYR A 192 -14.12 -14.94 -8.15
C TYR A 192 -13.42 -16.15 -7.49
N LEU A 193 -13.91 -16.60 -6.34
CA LEU A 193 -13.34 -17.73 -5.59
C LEU A 193 -13.62 -19.08 -6.24
N GLY A 194 -14.74 -19.19 -6.96
CA GLY A 194 -15.22 -20.48 -7.48
C GLY A 194 -15.63 -21.47 -6.38
N PRO A 195 -15.70 -22.78 -6.71
CA PRO A 195 -16.18 -23.80 -5.77
C PRO A 195 -15.41 -23.90 -4.46
N GLN A 196 -14.11 -23.62 -4.48
CA GLN A 196 -13.22 -23.68 -3.30
C GLN A 196 -13.64 -22.69 -2.19
N GLY A 197 -14.20 -21.54 -2.58
CA GLY A 197 -14.65 -20.52 -1.65
C GLY A 197 -16.08 -20.71 -1.12
N ALA A 198 -16.83 -21.70 -1.60
CA ALA A 198 -18.25 -21.80 -1.34
C ALA A 198 -18.61 -21.98 0.15
N ALA A 199 -17.79 -22.71 0.90
CA ALA A 199 -18.01 -22.99 2.33
C ALA A 199 -17.43 -21.90 3.27
N LEU A 200 -16.67 -20.92 2.75
CA LEU A 200 -15.98 -19.91 3.54
C LEU A 200 -16.88 -18.69 3.77
N ALA A 201 -16.92 -18.21 5.02
CA ALA A 201 -17.61 -16.98 5.35
C ALA A 201 -16.64 -15.77 5.25
N PRO A 202 -16.91 -14.79 4.40
CA PRO A 202 -16.09 -13.59 4.34
C PRO A 202 -16.35 -12.71 5.56
N ARG A 203 -15.29 -12.05 6.05
CA ARG A 203 -15.39 -10.99 7.05
C ARG A 203 -15.74 -9.69 6.34
N ALA A 204 -16.86 -9.09 6.70
CA ALA A 204 -17.22 -7.75 6.22
C ALA A 204 -16.48 -6.67 7.00
N LEU A 205 -15.97 -5.69 6.28
CA LEU A 205 -15.28 -4.53 6.80
C LEU A 205 -15.95 -3.27 6.25
N ARG A 206 -16.10 -2.26 7.10
CA ARG A 206 -16.59 -0.92 6.76
C ARG A 206 -15.55 0.09 7.18
N PHE A 207 -15.26 1.04 6.34
CA PHE A 207 -14.26 2.06 6.62
C PHE A 207 -14.66 3.39 6.00
N GLU A 208 -14.16 4.45 6.57
CA GLU A 208 -14.20 5.78 6.00
C GLU A 208 -12.84 6.08 5.38
N THR A 209 -12.84 6.44 4.10
CA THR A 209 -11.63 6.79 3.36
C THR A 209 -11.26 8.23 3.64
N GLY A 210 -10.11 8.45 4.27
CA GLY A 210 -9.66 9.78 4.63
C GLY A 210 -8.48 9.76 5.61
N TYR A 211 -8.11 10.93 6.09
CA TYR A 211 -7.02 11.12 7.04
C TYR A 211 -7.34 12.23 8.03
N ARG A 212 -6.70 12.24 9.21
CA ARG A 212 -6.89 13.29 10.21
C ARG A 212 -6.35 14.61 9.68
N GLU A 213 -7.12 15.69 9.89
CA GLU A 213 -6.69 17.05 9.58
C GLU A 213 -5.38 17.41 10.28
N THR A 214 -5.20 16.89 11.48
CA THR A 214 -4.00 17.05 12.30
C THR A 214 -3.63 15.72 12.93
N GLN A 215 -2.46 15.19 12.61
CA GLN A 215 -2.00 13.89 13.10
C GLN A 215 -1.17 14.00 14.41
N TRP A 216 -0.62 15.17 14.71
CA TRP A 216 0.13 15.43 15.94
C TRP A 216 -0.46 16.64 16.64
N ILE A 217 -1.01 16.45 17.86
CA ILE A 217 -1.57 17.48 18.73
C ILE A 217 -0.94 17.34 20.13
N GLY A 218 -0.32 18.40 20.64
CA GLY A 218 0.31 18.39 21.96
C GLY A 218 1.33 17.28 22.12
N ASN A 219 1.10 16.39 23.05
CA ASN A 219 1.95 15.24 23.33
C ASN A 219 1.42 13.91 22.70
N CYS A 220 0.59 13.99 21.66
CA CYS A 220 0.01 12.80 21.04
C CYS A 220 0.15 12.83 19.51
N VAL A 221 0.58 11.70 18.93
CA VAL A 221 0.66 11.47 17.47
C VAL A 221 -0.20 10.27 17.09
N ALA A 222 -1.03 10.42 16.08
CA ALA A 222 -1.76 9.32 15.48
C ALA A 222 -0.90 8.52 14.50
N LEU A 223 -0.97 7.19 14.56
CA LEU A 223 -0.28 6.27 13.66
C LEU A 223 -1.21 5.20 13.10
N GLY A 224 -0.96 4.80 11.86
CA GLY A 224 -1.77 3.79 11.18
C GLY A 224 -3.22 4.24 11.01
N LEU A 225 -4.18 3.36 11.32
CA LEU A 225 -5.61 3.61 11.07
C LEU A 225 -6.20 4.77 11.90
N SER A 226 -5.55 5.19 12.98
CA SER A 226 -5.96 6.37 13.74
C SER A 226 -5.58 7.68 13.05
N ALA A 227 -4.51 7.66 12.23
CA ALA A 227 -4.07 8.81 11.44
C ALA A 227 -4.86 8.95 10.13
N GLY A 228 -5.27 7.83 9.54
CA GLY A 228 -6.03 7.80 8.30
C GLY A 228 -6.05 6.41 7.68
N PHE A 229 -6.95 6.22 6.73
CA PHE A 229 -7.05 4.96 6.00
C PHE A 229 -7.47 5.21 4.56
N PHE A 230 -6.81 4.52 3.67
CA PHE A 230 -7.23 4.33 2.29
C PHE A 230 -7.35 2.84 2.02
N GLU A 231 -8.09 2.50 0.98
CA GLU A 231 -8.16 1.12 0.51
C GLU A 231 -6.77 0.52 0.28
N PRO A 232 -6.60 -0.82 0.35
CA PRO A 232 -5.29 -1.47 0.32
C PRO A 232 -4.61 -1.48 -1.05
N LEU A 233 -5.15 -0.79 -2.06
CA LEU A 233 -4.49 -0.63 -3.36
C LEU A 233 -3.10 -0.01 -3.13
N GLU A 234 -2.05 -0.66 -3.67
CA GLU A 234 -0.64 -0.27 -3.51
C GLU A 234 -0.07 -0.41 -2.07
N SER A 235 -0.83 -0.97 -1.12
CA SER A 235 -0.34 -1.40 0.22
C SER A 235 0.42 -0.34 1.02
N THR A 236 -0.05 0.91 1.05
CA THR A 236 0.66 2.06 1.64
C THR A 236 0.68 2.11 3.17
N GLY A 237 -0.16 1.33 3.86
CA GLY A 237 -0.39 1.48 5.31
C GLY A 237 0.85 1.35 6.18
N ILE A 238 1.66 0.30 6.00
CA ILE A 238 2.87 0.07 6.80
C ILE A 238 3.92 1.14 6.50
N MET A 239 4.10 1.49 5.23
CA MET A 239 5.05 2.53 4.84
C MET A 239 4.72 3.89 5.46
N LEU A 240 3.44 4.26 5.58
CA LEU A 240 3.03 5.49 6.26
C LEU A 240 3.38 5.45 7.75
N ILE A 241 3.21 4.30 8.43
CA ILE A 241 3.62 4.12 9.82
C ILE A 241 5.15 4.28 9.95
N GLU A 242 5.93 3.63 9.11
CA GLU A 242 7.39 3.73 9.12
C GLU A 242 7.87 5.17 8.86
N ALA A 243 7.28 5.87 7.87
CA ALA A 243 7.59 7.26 7.58
C ALA A 243 7.29 8.18 8.77
N ALA A 244 6.15 7.98 9.43
CA ALA A 244 5.78 8.75 10.61
C ALA A 244 6.72 8.47 11.79
N LEU A 245 7.03 7.20 12.08
CA LEU A 245 7.96 6.82 13.14
C LEU A 245 9.38 7.37 12.90
N LYS A 246 9.85 7.33 11.65
CA LYS A 246 11.14 7.94 11.30
C LYS A 246 11.15 9.43 11.56
N MET A 247 10.12 10.16 11.13
CA MET A 247 10.03 11.61 11.40
C MET A 247 9.96 11.92 12.90
N ILE A 248 9.21 11.14 13.70
CA ILE A 248 9.16 11.31 15.15
C ILE A 248 10.55 11.10 15.77
N GLY A 249 11.28 10.07 15.32
CA GLY A 249 12.66 9.80 15.76
C GLY A 249 13.63 10.93 15.39
N ASP A 250 13.55 11.43 14.15
CA ASP A 250 14.41 12.51 13.67
C ASP A 250 14.11 13.85 14.36
N PHE A 251 12.86 14.13 14.71
CA PHE A 251 12.47 15.35 15.45
C PHE A 251 12.82 15.29 16.94
N LEU A 252 13.24 14.14 17.47
CA LEU A 252 13.67 13.94 18.87
C LEU A 252 12.70 14.57 19.88
N VAL A 253 11.43 14.22 19.78
CA VAL A 253 10.28 14.80 20.55
C VAL A 253 10.70 15.77 21.66
N PRO A 254 10.65 17.11 21.43
CA PRO A 254 11.19 18.06 22.39
C PRO A 254 10.41 18.06 23.71
N ALA A 255 11.11 18.17 24.83
CA ALA A 255 10.50 18.34 26.15
C ALA A 255 9.84 19.72 26.29
N ASP A 256 10.45 20.73 25.69
CA ASP A 256 9.88 22.10 25.62
C ASP A 256 8.65 22.13 24.73
N ARG A 257 7.57 22.70 25.23
CA ARG A 257 6.28 22.77 24.55
C ARG A 257 6.35 23.56 23.23
N SER A 258 7.01 24.69 23.21
CA SER A 258 7.10 25.53 22.02
C SER A 258 7.84 24.82 20.87
N ALA A 259 8.95 24.16 21.21
CA ALA A 259 9.70 23.34 20.26
C ALA A 259 8.89 22.12 19.78
N ARG A 260 8.14 21.48 20.69
CA ARG A 260 7.25 20.35 20.34
C ARG A 260 6.13 20.78 19.40
N GLU A 261 5.51 21.93 19.63
CA GLU A 261 4.49 22.49 18.73
C GLU A 261 5.07 22.83 17.35
N ALA A 262 6.31 23.34 17.28
CA ALA A 262 6.98 23.58 16.02
C ALA A 262 7.26 22.28 15.26
N ALA A 263 7.73 21.23 15.95
CA ALA A 263 7.89 19.91 15.39
C ALA A 263 6.57 19.32 14.88
N ALA A 264 5.49 19.45 15.67
CA ALA A 264 4.15 19.03 15.28
C ALA A 264 3.65 19.71 14.01
N ARG A 265 3.84 21.03 13.87
CA ARG A 265 3.49 21.75 12.64
C ARG A 265 4.25 21.22 11.42
N SER A 266 5.53 20.92 11.57
CA SER A 266 6.35 20.35 10.49
C SER A 266 5.90 18.94 10.12
N PHE A 267 5.66 18.10 11.13
CA PHE A 267 5.16 16.73 10.95
C PHE A 267 3.80 16.73 10.24
N ASN A 268 2.84 17.51 10.73
CA ASN A 268 1.48 17.59 10.17
C ASN A 268 1.51 18.00 8.69
N ARG A 269 2.29 19.03 8.33
CA ARG A 269 2.45 19.46 6.94
C ARG A 269 2.99 18.36 6.05
N LEU A 270 4.02 17.62 6.49
CA LEU A 270 4.62 16.55 5.72
C LEU A 270 3.69 15.36 5.58
N MET A 271 3.01 14.96 6.65
CA MET A 271 2.08 13.83 6.60
C MET A 271 0.84 14.13 5.78
N THR A 272 0.25 15.33 5.92
CA THR A 272 -0.88 15.76 5.10
C THR A 272 -0.52 15.72 3.62
N GLY A 273 0.63 16.29 3.23
CA GLY A 273 1.08 16.23 1.85
C GLY A 273 1.28 14.79 1.34
N ARG A 274 1.78 13.86 2.17
CA ARG A 274 1.88 12.43 1.81
C ARG A 274 0.52 11.80 1.57
N PHE A 275 -0.46 12.06 2.46
CA PHE A 275 -1.82 11.57 2.28
C PHE A 275 -2.45 12.06 0.97
N GLU A 276 -2.32 13.35 0.67
CA GLU A 276 -2.81 13.94 -0.59
C GLU A 276 -2.18 13.28 -1.83
N ARG A 277 -0.86 13.05 -1.82
CA ARG A 277 -0.17 12.37 -2.92
C ARG A 277 -0.61 10.92 -3.09
N ILE A 278 -0.90 10.22 -2.00
CA ILE A 278 -1.47 8.86 -2.06
C ILE A 278 -2.86 8.90 -2.69
N VAL A 279 -3.73 9.84 -2.30
CA VAL A 279 -5.06 10.01 -2.92
C VAL A 279 -4.92 10.22 -4.43
N HIS A 280 -4.00 11.08 -4.89
CA HIS A 280 -3.75 11.30 -6.32
C HIS A 280 -3.30 10.01 -7.01
N PHE A 281 -2.37 9.27 -6.41
CA PHE A 281 -1.87 8.04 -7.01
C PHE A 281 -2.93 6.93 -7.05
N LEU A 282 -3.71 6.75 -5.99
CA LEU A 282 -4.81 5.80 -5.99
C LEU A 282 -5.88 6.20 -7.02
N LYS A 283 -6.28 7.48 -7.05
CA LYS A 283 -7.25 7.98 -8.03
C LYS A 283 -6.79 7.82 -9.47
N LEU A 284 -5.48 7.91 -9.72
CA LEU A 284 -4.91 7.68 -11.05
C LEU A 284 -5.30 6.31 -11.62
N HIS A 285 -5.30 5.25 -10.80
CA HIS A 285 -5.70 3.90 -11.23
C HIS A 285 -7.16 3.86 -11.72
N TYR A 286 -8.02 4.66 -11.14
CA TYR A 286 -9.43 4.68 -11.45
C TYR A 286 -9.78 5.62 -12.61
N CYS A 287 -9.23 6.83 -12.60
CA CYS A 287 -9.68 7.87 -13.53
C CYS A 287 -9.17 7.71 -14.97
N ILE A 288 -8.08 6.95 -15.19
CA ILE A 288 -7.57 6.65 -16.54
C ILE A 288 -8.10 5.33 -17.10
N THR A 289 -9.07 4.72 -16.43
CA THR A 289 -9.71 3.48 -16.89
C THR A 289 -10.31 3.64 -18.28
N ARG A 290 -10.34 2.55 -19.03
CA ARG A 290 -11.08 2.45 -20.30
C ARG A 290 -12.43 1.72 -20.14
N ARG A 291 -12.74 1.29 -18.92
CA ARG A 291 -14.01 0.65 -18.59
C ARG A 291 -15.11 1.70 -18.52
N THR A 292 -16.24 1.41 -19.17
CA THR A 292 -17.44 2.23 -19.16
C THR A 292 -18.69 1.39 -18.92
N ASP A 293 -18.49 0.12 -18.64
CA ASP A 293 -19.52 -0.91 -18.54
C ASP A 293 -20.41 -0.73 -17.30
N THR A 294 -19.88 -0.21 -16.20
CA THR A 294 -20.66 0.05 -14.99
C THR A 294 -20.66 1.53 -14.60
N ALA A 295 -21.60 1.95 -13.74
CA ALA A 295 -21.64 3.29 -13.18
C ALA A 295 -20.35 3.60 -12.38
N TYR A 296 -19.88 2.64 -11.59
CA TYR A 296 -18.65 2.78 -10.81
C TYR A 296 -17.46 3.26 -11.65
N TRP A 297 -17.20 2.63 -12.80
CA TRP A 297 -16.09 3.00 -13.67
C TRP A 297 -16.31 4.32 -14.41
N ARG A 298 -17.54 4.63 -14.78
CA ARG A 298 -17.88 5.93 -15.42
C ARG A 298 -17.70 7.07 -14.42
N ASP A 299 -18.22 6.94 -13.22
CA ASP A 299 -18.15 7.97 -12.17
C ASP A 299 -16.70 8.19 -11.72
N ASN A 300 -15.86 7.14 -11.68
CA ASN A 300 -14.44 7.27 -11.39
C ASN A 300 -13.66 8.03 -12.49
N ALA A 301 -14.12 8.00 -13.72
CA ALA A 301 -13.53 8.73 -14.85
C ALA A 301 -14.13 10.14 -15.02
N ASP A 302 -15.18 10.49 -14.28
CA ASP A 302 -15.78 11.83 -14.29
C ASP A 302 -14.79 12.86 -13.72
N PRO A 303 -14.51 13.96 -14.44
CA PRO A 303 -13.64 15.03 -13.96
C PRO A 303 -14.03 15.57 -12.58
N ALA A 304 -15.33 15.62 -12.26
CA ALA A 304 -15.79 16.08 -10.95
C ALA A 304 -15.29 15.22 -9.77
N SER A 305 -14.94 13.96 -10.02
CA SER A 305 -14.39 13.03 -9.02
C SER A 305 -12.87 12.97 -8.99
N ILE A 306 -12.17 13.80 -9.76
CA ILE A 306 -10.70 13.80 -9.87
C ILE A 306 -10.16 15.06 -9.19
N PRO A 307 -9.21 14.94 -8.23
CA PRO A 307 -8.55 16.12 -7.65
C PRO A 307 -7.95 17.03 -8.72
N GLN A 308 -8.09 18.34 -8.57
CA GLN A 308 -7.66 19.33 -9.58
C GLN A 308 -6.17 19.17 -9.93
N ASP A 309 -5.31 19.00 -8.93
CA ASP A 309 -3.87 18.79 -9.17
C ASP A 309 -3.60 17.57 -10.06
N LEU A 310 -4.36 16.48 -9.87
CA LEU A 310 -4.23 15.29 -10.71
C LEU A 310 -4.73 15.55 -12.14
N GLN A 311 -5.81 16.32 -12.31
CA GLN A 311 -6.29 16.74 -13.64
C GLN A 311 -5.21 17.54 -14.37
N ASP A 312 -4.56 18.48 -13.69
CA ASP A 312 -3.49 19.31 -14.24
C ASP A 312 -2.26 18.48 -14.63
N MET A 313 -1.87 17.52 -13.78
CA MET A 313 -0.80 16.57 -14.09
C MET A 313 -1.15 15.73 -15.33
N LEU A 314 -2.36 15.18 -15.41
CA LEU A 314 -2.82 14.39 -16.55
C LEU A 314 -2.85 15.21 -17.84
N ALA A 315 -3.27 16.47 -17.78
CA ALA A 315 -3.26 17.38 -18.95
C ALA A 315 -1.84 17.59 -19.47
N GLN A 316 -0.85 17.78 -18.58
CA GLN A 316 0.57 17.90 -18.92
C GLN A 316 1.13 16.58 -19.47
N TRP A 317 0.81 15.44 -18.83
CA TRP A 317 1.33 14.13 -19.23
C TRP A 317 0.75 13.62 -20.56
N ARG A 318 -0.34 14.20 -21.04
CA ARG A 318 -0.78 14.01 -22.44
C ARG A 318 0.19 14.64 -23.45
N ARG A 319 1.05 15.57 -23.05
CA ARG A 319 1.98 16.30 -23.91
C ARG A 319 3.45 15.90 -23.69
N ARG A 320 3.80 15.45 -22.51
CA ARG A 320 5.12 14.99 -22.12
C ARG A 320 5.03 13.85 -21.10
N PRO A 321 6.05 12.97 -20.98
CA PRO A 321 6.10 11.99 -19.89
C PRO A 321 6.17 12.68 -18.52
N PRO A 322 5.73 12.00 -17.44
CA PRO A 322 6.05 12.38 -16.06
C PRO A 322 7.57 12.59 -15.88
N SER A 323 7.94 13.59 -15.14
CA SER A 323 9.33 13.91 -14.82
C SER A 323 9.51 14.16 -13.33
N ARG A 324 10.77 14.18 -12.85
CA ARG A 324 11.07 14.46 -11.44
C ARG A 324 10.51 15.79 -10.93
N PHE A 325 10.26 16.75 -11.83
CA PHE A 325 9.75 18.08 -11.47
C PHE A 325 8.24 18.10 -11.21
N ASP A 326 7.53 17.02 -11.53
CA ASP A 326 6.12 16.87 -11.18
C ASP A 326 5.91 16.45 -9.72
N PHE A 327 7.00 16.13 -9.00
CA PHE A 327 6.96 15.48 -7.70
C PHE A 327 7.81 16.25 -6.67
N VAL A 328 7.28 16.33 -5.45
CA VAL A 328 8.03 16.84 -4.29
C VAL A 328 8.60 15.65 -3.56
N VAL A 329 9.87 15.33 -3.75
CA VAL A 329 10.53 14.08 -3.35
C VAL A 329 10.24 13.66 -1.90
N ASP A 330 10.25 14.61 -0.96
CA ASP A 330 10.03 14.31 0.47
C ASP A 330 8.57 14.01 0.82
N LEU A 331 7.63 14.37 -0.06
CA LEU A 331 6.20 14.09 0.11
C LEU A 331 5.74 12.85 -0.64
N GLU A 332 6.51 12.40 -1.64
CA GLU A 332 6.10 11.29 -2.48
C GLU A 332 6.32 9.94 -1.80
N THR A 333 5.26 9.14 -1.82
CA THR A 333 5.30 7.72 -1.52
C THR A 333 5.69 6.92 -2.76
N PHE A 334 5.24 7.39 -3.93
CA PHE A 334 5.44 6.75 -5.23
C PHE A 334 6.31 7.63 -6.11
N LEU A 335 7.45 7.10 -6.52
CA LEU A 335 8.38 7.78 -7.39
C LEU A 335 7.90 7.79 -8.85
N PRO A 336 8.45 8.66 -9.73
CA PRO A 336 8.07 8.75 -11.14
C PRO A 336 7.91 7.41 -11.88
N PRO A 337 8.78 6.39 -11.68
CA PRO A 337 8.57 5.08 -12.32
C PRO A 337 7.24 4.42 -12.00
N SER A 338 6.72 4.56 -10.77
CA SER A 338 5.41 3.99 -10.40
C SER A 338 4.29 4.59 -11.25
N TYR A 339 4.31 5.91 -11.45
CA TYR A 339 3.35 6.60 -12.33
C TYR A 339 3.48 6.13 -13.78
N HIS A 340 4.69 5.90 -14.30
CA HIS A 340 4.88 5.35 -15.64
C HIS A 340 4.26 3.96 -15.78
N TYR A 341 4.40 3.09 -14.78
CA TYR A 341 3.80 1.76 -14.79
C TYR A 341 2.27 1.83 -14.90
N ILE A 342 1.64 2.69 -14.11
CA ILE A 342 0.18 2.83 -14.14
C ILE A 342 -0.27 3.48 -15.44
N LEU A 343 0.28 4.64 -15.81
CA LEU A 343 -0.10 5.36 -17.02
C LEU A 343 0.04 4.47 -18.27
N TYR A 344 1.22 3.95 -18.51
CA TYR A 344 1.50 3.23 -19.75
C TYR A 344 1.02 1.77 -19.69
N GLY A 345 0.99 1.16 -18.51
CA GLY A 345 0.38 -0.15 -18.30
C GLY A 345 -1.12 -0.15 -18.59
N MET A 346 -1.82 0.93 -18.27
CA MET A 346 -3.24 1.12 -18.56
C MET A 346 -3.51 1.78 -19.94
N GLY A 347 -2.44 2.04 -20.71
CA GLY A 347 -2.55 2.54 -22.07
C GLY A 347 -2.89 4.03 -22.18
N PHE A 348 -2.44 4.83 -21.21
CA PHE A 348 -2.49 6.29 -21.33
C PHE A 348 -1.60 6.75 -22.48
N GLU A 349 -2.07 7.69 -23.29
CA GLU A 349 -1.35 8.19 -24.45
C GLU A 349 -0.69 9.53 -24.16
N THR A 350 0.65 9.55 -24.23
CA THR A 350 1.43 10.79 -24.30
C THR A 350 1.74 11.13 -25.76
N ARG A 351 1.23 12.26 -26.23
CA ARG A 351 1.43 12.74 -27.61
C ARG A 351 2.48 13.82 -27.66
N LEU A 352 3.67 13.44 -28.05
CA LEU A 352 4.78 14.38 -28.21
C LEU A 352 4.57 15.29 -29.43
N ALA A 353 4.91 16.56 -29.31
CA ALA A 353 4.86 17.48 -30.44
C ALA A 353 5.87 17.06 -31.54
N ALA A 354 5.60 17.44 -32.79
CA ALA A 354 6.39 16.98 -33.94
C ALA A 354 7.90 17.32 -33.87
N GLY A 355 8.28 18.39 -33.14
CA GLY A 355 9.69 18.77 -32.90
C GLY A 355 10.40 17.94 -31.83
N GLU A 356 9.66 17.19 -31.02
CA GLU A 356 10.18 16.41 -29.89
C GLU A 356 10.62 15.00 -30.29
N ARG A 357 10.55 14.65 -31.57
CA ARG A 357 11.17 13.44 -32.14
C ARG A 357 12.70 13.42 -31.97
N ARG A 358 13.28 14.49 -31.43
CA ARG A 358 14.69 14.65 -31.11
C ARG A 358 15.01 14.28 -29.65
N TYR A 359 14.37 13.24 -29.09
CA TYR A 359 14.89 12.68 -27.85
C TYR A 359 16.29 12.11 -28.14
N PRO A 360 17.34 12.73 -27.60
CA PRO A 360 18.71 12.35 -27.96
C PRO A 360 19.09 10.94 -27.48
N GLY A 361 18.29 10.31 -26.62
CA GLY A 361 18.55 8.99 -26.04
C GLY A 361 17.86 7.80 -26.73
N ALA A 362 17.35 7.93 -27.96
CA ALA A 362 16.63 6.83 -28.61
C ALA A 362 17.50 5.57 -28.84
N ARG A 363 18.77 5.74 -29.20
CA ARG A 363 19.72 4.63 -29.38
C ARG A 363 20.03 3.96 -28.05
N GLU A 364 20.35 4.73 -27.03
CA GLU A 364 20.62 4.27 -25.67
C GLU A 364 19.42 3.54 -25.08
N ALA A 365 18.18 3.98 -25.38
CA ALA A 365 16.97 3.31 -24.98
C ALA A 365 16.83 1.92 -25.64
N HIS A 366 17.10 1.80 -26.94
CA HIS A 366 17.09 0.51 -27.64
C HIS A 366 18.12 -0.46 -27.06
N GLU A 367 19.32 0.00 -26.77
CA GLU A 367 20.36 -0.79 -26.12
C GLU A 367 19.94 -1.21 -24.69
N ALA A 368 19.28 -0.32 -23.93
CA ALA A 368 18.75 -0.65 -22.61
C ALA A 368 17.68 -1.72 -22.69
N PHE A 369 16.74 -1.62 -23.62
CA PHE A 369 15.71 -2.65 -23.84
C PHE A 369 16.31 -4.01 -24.26
N ALA A 370 17.37 -4.00 -25.07
CA ALA A 370 18.09 -5.22 -25.43
C ALA A 370 18.75 -5.88 -24.21
N ARG A 371 19.38 -5.08 -23.33
CA ARG A 371 19.95 -5.57 -22.05
C ARG A 371 18.86 -6.16 -21.14
N VAL A 372 17.71 -5.49 -21.00
CA VAL A 372 16.59 -6.03 -20.21
C VAL A 372 16.14 -7.38 -20.74
N ARG A 373 15.94 -7.53 -22.06
CA ARG A 373 15.54 -8.82 -22.66
C ARG A 373 16.57 -9.92 -22.44
N ALA A 374 17.85 -9.61 -22.57
CA ALA A 374 18.93 -10.57 -22.29
C ALA A 374 18.92 -11.00 -20.81
N ALA A 375 18.77 -10.05 -19.89
CA ALA A 375 18.67 -10.33 -18.46
C ALA A 375 17.44 -11.17 -18.11
N GLN A 376 16.27 -10.87 -18.70
CA GLN A 376 15.06 -11.70 -18.56
C GLN A 376 15.30 -13.15 -18.97
N THR A 377 15.93 -13.37 -20.13
CA THR A 377 16.19 -14.73 -20.65
C THR A 377 17.14 -15.49 -19.73
N GLY A 378 18.23 -14.85 -19.27
CA GLY A 378 19.17 -15.46 -18.32
C GLY A 378 18.52 -15.79 -16.98
N ALA A 379 17.74 -14.87 -16.44
CA ALA A 379 17.07 -15.04 -15.14
C ALA A 379 15.98 -16.11 -15.16
N LEU A 380 15.24 -16.27 -16.27
CA LEU A 380 14.23 -17.33 -16.42
C LEU A 380 14.83 -18.75 -16.25
N GLY A 381 16.05 -18.96 -16.75
CA GLY A 381 16.74 -20.23 -16.59
C GLY A 381 17.44 -20.43 -15.24
N ALA A 382 17.79 -19.32 -14.56
CA ALA A 382 18.62 -19.37 -13.36
C ALA A 382 17.83 -19.32 -12.04
N LEU A 383 16.62 -18.73 -12.05
CA LEU A 383 15.80 -18.56 -10.85
C LEU A 383 14.90 -19.78 -10.60
N PRO A 384 14.74 -20.20 -9.33
CA PRO A 384 13.80 -21.26 -8.95
C PRO A 384 12.36 -20.78 -9.15
N ASP A 385 11.41 -21.70 -9.18
CA ASP A 385 10.02 -21.36 -8.98
C ASP A 385 9.79 -20.84 -7.54
N HIS A 386 8.76 -19.99 -7.36
CA HIS A 386 8.56 -19.29 -6.10
C HIS A 386 8.22 -20.24 -4.95
N ARG A 387 7.42 -21.31 -5.19
CA ARG A 387 7.08 -22.31 -4.18
C ARG A 387 8.34 -23.03 -3.68
N SER A 388 9.20 -23.47 -4.58
CA SER A 388 10.46 -24.12 -4.22
C SER A 388 11.38 -23.22 -3.41
N LEU A 389 11.45 -21.92 -3.72
CA LEU A 389 12.21 -20.96 -2.92
C LEU A 389 11.65 -20.83 -1.51
N LEU A 390 10.32 -20.73 -1.36
CA LEU A 390 9.67 -20.64 -0.04
C LEU A 390 9.91 -21.92 0.78
N ASN A 391 9.74 -23.10 0.17
CA ASN A 391 10.00 -24.38 0.82
C ASN A 391 11.45 -24.49 1.29
N HIS A 392 12.41 -24.00 0.50
CA HIS A 392 13.83 -23.96 0.92
C HIS A 392 14.06 -23.14 2.18
N TYR A 393 13.42 -21.96 2.29
CA TYR A 393 13.55 -21.13 3.49
C TYR A 393 12.87 -21.76 4.70
N HIS A 394 11.67 -22.30 4.54
CA HIS A 394 10.95 -22.97 5.64
C HIS A 394 11.71 -24.19 6.18
N ALA A 395 12.32 -24.99 5.33
CA ALA A 395 13.13 -26.12 5.77
C ALA A 395 14.33 -25.69 6.64
N ARG A 396 14.91 -24.54 6.32
CA ARG A 396 16.03 -23.98 7.12
C ARG A 396 15.59 -23.36 8.45
N MET A 397 14.42 -22.77 8.51
CA MET A 397 13.89 -22.18 9.76
C MET A 397 13.49 -23.25 10.77
N GLY A 398 13.00 -24.42 10.31
CA GLY A 398 12.71 -25.58 11.18
C GLY A 398 13.94 -26.24 11.82
N THR A 399 15.14 -25.92 11.33
CA THR A 399 16.42 -26.48 11.81
C THR A 399 17.28 -25.51 12.60
N ALA A 400 16.91 -24.23 12.70
CA ALA A 400 17.67 -23.22 13.43
C ALA A 400 17.09 -23.01 14.83
N PRO A 401 17.86 -23.18 15.93
CA PRO A 401 17.46 -22.66 17.23
C PRO A 401 17.38 -21.14 17.13
N ALA A 402 16.33 -20.56 17.70
CA ALA A 402 16.12 -19.13 17.76
C ALA A 402 17.35 -18.45 18.42
N LYS A 403 18.30 -18.00 17.62
CA LYS A 403 19.37 -17.14 18.10
C LYS A 403 18.88 -15.70 17.98
N VAL A 404 18.41 -15.17 19.09
CA VAL A 404 18.37 -13.72 19.30
C VAL A 404 19.82 -13.27 19.42
N SER A 405 20.40 -12.76 18.35
CA SER A 405 21.69 -12.05 18.43
C SER A 405 21.42 -10.68 19.06
N ARG A 406 22.15 -10.43 20.16
CA ARG A 406 22.20 -9.15 20.89
C ARG A 406 22.77 -8.03 20.02
#